data_9c1c9f31371ce9ec6d05e201e0212228
#
_entry.id   9c1c9f31371ce9ec6d05e201e0212228
#
_cell.length_a   1.000
_cell.length_b   1.000
_cell.length_c   1.000
_cell.angle_alpha   90.00
_cell.angle_beta   90.00
_cell.angle_gamma   90.00
#
_symmetry.space_group_name_H-M   'P 1'
#
loop_
_entity.id
_entity.type
_entity.pdbx_description
1 polymer ?
#
loop_
_entity_poly.entity_id
_entity_poly.type
_entity_poly.pdbx_seq_one_letter_code
_entity_poly.pdbx_strand_id
1 'polypeptide(L)'
;DVYKSQLQGSHMELGTLEDCTLGRASDCDFVTGDDYSSGHHARLFRRGSEWVVEDLESRNGTFVNGVRIDQPEVVGADSEIKLGRTTVRLNA
;
A
#
# COMPACT_ATOMS: atom_id res chain seq x y z
N ASP A 1 11.16 4.82 6.48
CA ASP A 1 11.03 5.63 5.32
C ASP A 1 10.48 4.88 4.17
N VAL A 2 9.77 5.60 3.36
CA VAL A 2 9.20 5.02 2.20
C VAL A 2 10.27 4.75 1.18
N TYR A 3 10.35 3.56 0.71
CA TYR A 3 11.32 3.19 -0.26
C TYR A 3 10.85 3.63 -1.63
N LYS A 4 11.74 4.10 -2.44
CA LYS A 4 11.38 4.54 -3.76
C LYS A 4 10.85 3.40 -4.57
N SER A 5 9.79 3.65 -5.25
CA SER A 5 9.16 2.65 -6.06
C SER A 5 10.05 2.24 -7.21
N GLN A 6 10.16 0.97 -7.41
CA GLN A 6 10.79 0.41 -8.57
C GLN A 6 9.78 -0.43 -9.30
N LEU A 7 8.53 -0.08 -9.21
CA LEU A 7 7.45 -0.81 -9.79
C LEU A 7 7.25 -2.10 -9.03
N GLN A 8 7.22 -3.21 -9.69
CA GLN A 8 6.99 -4.46 -8.99
C GLN A 8 8.11 -4.76 -8.04
N GLY A 9 7.78 -5.32 -6.92
CA GLY A 9 8.75 -5.70 -5.94
C GLY A 9 9.24 -4.59 -5.06
N SER A 10 8.63 -3.42 -5.15
CA SER A 10 9.00 -2.30 -4.31
C SER A 10 8.73 -2.62 -2.86
N HIS A 11 9.52 -2.04 -1.99
CA HIS A 11 9.39 -2.23 -0.56
C HIS A 11 9.14 -0.90 0.11
N MET A 12 8.39 -0.93 1.18
CA MET A 12 8.18 0.22 2.04
C MET A 12 8.79 -0.05 3.39
N GLU A 13 9.59 0.90 3.84
CA GLU A 13 10.12 0.86 5.19
C GLU A 13 9.12 1.58 6.08
N LEU A 14 8.52 0.86 6.98
CA LEU A 14 7.50 1.47 7.81
C LEU A 14 8.08 2.28 8.96
N GLY A 15 9.14 1.78 9.55
CA GLY A 15 9.90 2.56 10.52
C GLY A 15 9.04 3.37 11.46
N THR A 16 9.18 4.69 11.39
CA THR A 16 8.46 5.59 12.26
C THR A 16 7.15 6.09 11.66
N LEU A 17 6.82 5.67 10.45
CA LEU A 17 5.56 6.09 9.84
C LEU A 17 4.39 5.47 10.59
N GLU A 18 3.31 6.23 10.69
CA GLU A 18 2.11 5.73 11.33
C GLU A 18 0.92 5.75 10.41
N ASP A 19 1.03 6.44 9.29
CA ASP A 19 -0.05 6.57 8.33
C ASP A 19 0.58 6.89 7.00
N CYS A 20 0.22 6.14 5.99
CA CYS A 20 0.86 6.27 4.68
C CYS A 20 -0.18 6.08 3.61
N THR A 21 -0.28 7.03 2.71
CA THR A 21 -1.20 6.96 1.58
C THR A 21 -0.46 6.42 0.37
N LEU A 22 -1.09 5.48 -0.29
CA LEU A 22 -0.51 4.81 -1.45
C LEU A 22 -1.37 5.12 -2.67
N GLY A 23 -0.76 5.47 -3.77
CA GLY A 23 -1.52 5.73 -4.97
C GLY A 23 -0.72 6.42 -6.04
N ARG A 24 -1.43 6.84 -7.08
CA ARG A 24 -0.81 7.45 -8.24
C ARG A 24 -0.56 8.94 -8.06
N ALA A 25 -1.32 9.57 -7.19
CA ALA A 25 -1.23 11.02 -7.02
C ALA A 25 0.10 11.40 -6.39
N SER A 26 0.61 12.56 -6.78
CA SER A 26 1.93 12.98 -6.32
C SER A 26 1.96 13.36 -4.84
N ASP A 27 0.80 13.58 -4.24
CA ASP A 27 0.73 13.88 -2.81
C ASP A 27 0.64 12.63 -1.93
N CYS A 28 0.66 11.44 -2.54
CA CYS A 28 0.70 10.22 -1.76
C CYS A 28 2.08 10.04 -1.15
N ASP A 29 2.12 9.39 0.00
CA ASP A 29 3.40 9.08 0.65
C ASP A 29 4.19 8.06 -0.16
N PHE A 30 3.49 7.13 -0.79
CA PHE A 30 4.12 6.17 -1.69
C PHE A 30 3.42 6.31 -3.05
N VAL A 31 4.15 6.81 -4.03
CA VAL A 31 3.58 7.08 -5.35
C VAL A 31 3.85 5.88 -6.24
N THR A 32 2.79 5.28 -6.77
CA THR A 32 2.93 4.05 -7.55
C THR A 32 3.46 4.30 -8.96
N GLY A 33 3.11 5.42 -9.55
CA GLY A 33 3.56 5.73 -10.89
C GLY A 33 2.91 4.89 -11.96
N ASP A 34 1.77 4.29 -11.67
CA ASP A 34 1.15 3.31 -12.54
C ASP A 34 -0.29 3.74 -12.84
N ASP A 35 -0.68 3.67 -14.09
CA ASP A 35 -1.98 4.17 -14.54
C ASP A 35 -3.15 3.33 -14.05
N TYR A 36 -2.88 2.15 -13.56
CA TYR A 36 -3.94 1.28 -13.05
C TYR A 36 -4.20 1.51 -11.56
N SER A 37 -3.35 2.28 -10.90
CA SER A 37 -3.61 2.68 -9.52
C SER A 37 -4.47 3.92 -9.52
N SER A 38 -5.40 4.00 -8.58
CA SER A 38 -6.18 5.22 -8.37
C SER A 38 -5.30 6.28 -7.74
N GLY A 39 -5.72 7.53 -7.83
CA GLY A 39 -4.97 8.64 -7.28
C GLY A 39 -4.64 8.42 -5.81
N HIS A 40 -5.66 8.22 -4.98
CA HIS A 40 -5.49 7.80 -3.61
C HIS A 40 -6.08 6.40 -3.53
N HIS A 41 -5.23 5.39 -3.62
CA HIS A 41 -5.68 4.04 -3.85
C HIS A 41 -5.90 3.28 -2.54
N ALA A 42 -4.97 3.40 -1.62
CA ALA A 42 -5.05 2.67 -0.37
C ALA A 42 -4.35 3.45 0.72
N ARG A 43 -4.62 3.08 1.94
CA ARG A 43 -4.02 3.71 3.10
C ARG A 43 -3.46 2.60 3.98
N LEU A 44 -2.24 2.79 4.43
CA LEU A 44 -1.59 1.88 5.34
C LEU A 44 -1.39 2.63 6.64
N PHE A 45 -1.92 2.13 7.73
CA PHE A 45 -1.85 2.83 8.99
C PHE A 45 -1.60 1.87 10.13
N ARG A 46 -1.12 2.41 11.22
CA ARG A 46 -0.77 1.64 12.37
C ARG A 46 -1.88 1.70 13.40
N ARG A 47 -2.23 0.56 13.95
CA ARG A 47 -3.21 0.48 15.00
C ARG A 47 -2.62 -0.38 16.10
N GLY A 48 -2.18 0.26 17.16
CA GLY A 48 -1.45 -0.42 18.22
C GLY A 48 -0.13 -0.94 17.68
N SER A 49 0.10 -2.23 17.76
CA SER A 49 1.33 -2.83 17.25
C SER A 49 1.14 -3.44 15.88
N GLU A 50 -0.02 -3.23 15.25
CA GLU A 50 -0.32 -3.86 13.98
C GLU A 50 -0.43 -2.82 12.88
N TRP A 51 -0.10 -3.24 11.67
CA TRP A 51 -0.31 -2.44 10.48
C TRP A 51 -1.55 -2.90 9.78
N VAL A 52 -2.31 -1.96 9.27
CA VAL A 52 -3.59 -2.23 8.62
C VAL A 52 -3.60 -1.53 7.28
N VAL A 53 -4.06 -2.21 6.24
CA VAL A 53 -4.23 -1.61 4.93
C VAL A 53 -5.72 -1.50 4.64
N GLU A 54 -6.11 -0.38 4.03
CA GLU A 54 -7.49 -0.07 3.72
C GLU A 54 -7.58 0.43 2.29
N ASP A 55 -8.54 -0.11 1.54
CA ASP A 55 -8.78 0.37 0.18
C ASP A 55 -9.58 1.67 0.25
N LEU A 56 -9.19 2.66 -0.53
CA LEU A 56 -9.84 3.96 -0.54
C LEU A 56 -10.78 4.07 -1.75
N GLU A 57 -11.60 3.06 -1.92
CA GLU A 57 -12.57 3.00 -3.03
C GLU A 57 -11.87 3.09 -4.37
N SER A 58 -10.81 2.33 -4.50
CA SER A 58 -10.04 2.34 -5.73
C SER A 58 -10.82 1.69 -6.85
N ARG A 59 -10.45 2.06 -8.07
CA ARG A 59 -11.12 1.52 -9.24
C ARG A 59 -10.85 0.03 -9.41
N ASN A 60 -9.61 -0.37 -9.24
CA ASN A 60 -9.20 -1.74 -9.54
C ASN A 60 -9.04 -2.62 -8.31
N GLY A 61 -9.21 -2.04 -7.12
CA GLY A 61 -9.15 -2.80 -5.89
C GLY A 61 -7.75 -2.87 -5.31
N THR A 62 -7.69 -3.23 -4.05
CA THR A 62 -6.44 -3.47 -3.33
C THR A 62 -6.42 -4.95 -2.96
N PHE A 63 -5.30 -5.59 -3.18
CA PHE A 63 -5.15 -7.02 -2.94
C PHE A 63 -4.06 -7.23 -1.90
N VAL A 64 -4.32 -8.13 -0.97
CA VAL A 64 -3.33 -8.50 0.04
C VAL A 64 -3.05 -9.98 -0.14
N ASN A 65 -1.81 -10.30 -0.45
CA ASN A 65 -1.38 -11.67 -0.69
C ASN A 65 -2.27 -12.37 -1.71
N GLY A 66 -2.66 -11.61 -2.74
CA GLY A 66 -3.44 -12.14 -3.84
C GLY A 66 -4.94 -12.12 -3.65
N VAL A 67 -5.42 -11.64 -2.51
CA VAL A 67 -6.85 -11.64 -2.21
C VAL A 67 -7.35 -10.20 -2.13
N ARG A 68 -8.39 -9.90 -2.89
CA ARG A 68 -8.96 -8.56 -2.88
C ARG A 68 -9.62 -8.30 -1.53
N ILE A 69 -9.33 -7.15 -0.96
CA ILE A 69 -9.91 -6.79 0.33
C ILE A 69 -11.12 -5.91 0.10
N ASP A 70 -12.13 -6.07 0.93
CA ASP A 70 -13.32 -5.21 0.91
C ASP A 70 -13.50 -4.52 2.26
N GLN A 71 -12.56 -4.68 3.15
CA GLN A 71 -12.54 -4.01 4.44
C GLN A 71 -11.09 -3.96 4.89
N PRO A 72 -10.76 -3.14 5.89
CA PRO A 72 -9.38 -3.05 6.36
C PRO A 72 -8.84 -4.41 6.81
N GLU A 73 -7.59 -4.68 6.44
CA GLU A 73 -6.94 -5.95 6.73
C GLU A 73 -5.63 -5.73 7.45
N VAL A 74 -5.36 -6.56 8.44
CA VAL A 74 -4.09 -6.52 9.14
C VAL A 74 -3.02 -7.15 8.27
N VAL A 75 -1.88 -6.49 8.16
CA VAL A 75 -0.77 -6.98 7.36
C VAL A 75 0.48 -7.03 8.23
N GLY A 76 1.45 -7.80 7.82
CA GLY A 76 2.69 -7.94 8.55
C GLY A 76 3.89 -7.92 7.64
N ALA A 77 5.04 -8.30 8.18
CA ALA A 77 6.26 -8.37 7.39
C ALA A 77 6.04 -9.32 6.23
N ASP A 78 6.55 -8.95 5.08
CA ASP A 78 6.46 -9.73 3.85
C ASP A 78 5.05 -9.86 3.26
N SER A 79 4.06 -9.18 3.82
CA SER A 79 2.77 -9.12 3.16
C SER A 79 2.93 -8.41 1.83
N GLU A 80 2.26 -8.91 0.81
CA GLU A 80 2.25 -8.27 -0.50
C GLU A 80 0.97 -7.49 -0.66
N ILE A 81 1.09 -6.23 -0.99
CA ILE A 81 -0.05 -5.37 -1.26
C ILE A 81 0.03 -4.98 -2.71
N LYS A 82 -1.00 -5.33 -3.47
CA LYS A 82 -1.05 -5.00 -4.89
C LYS A 82 -2.10 -3.95 -5.11
N LEU A 83 -1.71 -2.88 -5.79
CA LEU A 83 -2.61 -1.81 -6.17
C LEU A 83 -2.30 -1.43 -7.60
N GLY A 84 -3.29 -1.58 -8.46
CA GLY A 84 -3.06 -1.41 -9.87
C GLY A 84 -2.14 -2.50 -10.36
N ARG A 85 -1.03 -2.10 -10.95
CA ARG A 85 -0.01 -3.05 -11.40
C ARG A 85 1.21 -3.02 -10.51
N THR A 86 1.13 -2.33 -9.40
CA THR A 86 2.25 -2.18 -8.49
C THR A 86 2.08 -3.13 -7.31
N THR A 87 3.11 -3.86 -7.00
CA THR A 87 3.13 -4.73 -5.84
C THR A 87 4.13 -4.17 -4.85
N VAL A 88 3.69 -3.99 -3.62
CA VAL A 88 4.52 -3.47 -2.54
C VAL A 88 4.62 -4.54 -1.48
N ARG A 89 5.83 -4.80 -1.02
CA ARG A 89 6.05 -5.74 0.05
C ARG A 89 6.47 -4.96 1.29
N LEU A 90 5.85 -5.26 2.41
CA LEU A 90 6.13 -4.53 3.62
C LEU A 90 7.44 -4.97 4.24
N ASN A 91 8.14 -3.99 4.76
CA ASN A 91 9.43 -4.22 5.37
C ASN A 91 9.39 -3.55 6.73
N ALA A 92 8.77 -4.18 7.66
CA ALA A 92 8.52 -3.56 8.97
C ALA A 92 9.56 -3.99 10.01
#